data_077c71d83b6ceb202ce776a8aac41e9b
#
_entry.id   077c71d83b6ceb202ce776a8aac41e9b
#
_cell.length_a   1.000
_cell.length_b   1.000
_cell.length_c   1.000
_cell.angle_alpha   90.00
_cell.angle_beta   90.00
_cell.angle_gamma   90.00
#
_symmetry.space_group_name_H-M   'P 1'
#
loop_
_entity.id
_entity.type
_entity.pdbx_description
1 polymer ?
#
loop_
_entity_poly.entity_id
_entity_poly.type
_entity_poly.pdbx_seq_one_letter_code
_entity_poly.pdbx_strand_id
1 'polypeptide(L)'
;MVTQTSIYETELPIRDAVLKAHAALLEHWASPGTWWSATERFAIVNEVRTAWDADQLSPWVRPSTVDGLVADDHVLPAAVVDIIWRITNHTSTLTRDWYDSFVPDQVSAEQYVEVLSLVSMANMVDRFADSLSMDRLALPEPRAGEPSRYRPDGVEIARHWVPTASLEDTHWSPDMPMEAPNVRRTLNLVPAEAAILWMLIDAHYIAGGILSELDSGRNWSIERPHFELLATRTSALNECFY
;
A
#
# COMPACT_ATOMS: atom_id res chain seq x y z
N MET A 1 26.68 11.86 -19.32
CA MET A 1 25.90 11.01 -18.37
C MET A 1 25.47 11.93 -17.26
N VAL A 2 24.15 12.20 -17.16
CA VAL A 2 23.62 12.93 -16.02
C VAL A 2 23.58 11.90 -14.90
N THR A 3 24.42 12.07 -13.89
CA THR A 3 24.35 11.30 -12.65
C THR A 3 22.99 11.61 -12.02
N GLN A 4 22.04 10.68 -12.17
CA GLN A 4 20.79 10.76 -11.47
C GLN A 4 21.13 10.69 -9.97
N THR A 5 20.93 11.80 -9.26
CA THR A 5 21.14 11.83 -7.82
C THR A 5 20.25 10.77 -7.21
N SER A 6 20.85 9.78 -6.55
CA SER A 6 20.08 8.73 -5.86
C SER A 6 19.18 9.38 -4.82
N ILE A 7 17.93 8.94 -4.73
CA ILE A 7 17.00 9.37 -3.67
C ILE A 7 17.37 8.77 -2.31
N TYR A 8 18.25 7.77 -2.29
CA TYR A 8 18.83 7.17 -1.09
C TYR A 8 20.32 7.53 -0.97
N GLU A 9 20.76 7.88 0.21
CA GLU A 9 22.17 8.04 0.54
C GLU A 9 22.78 6.66 0.86
N THR A 10 23.20 5.94 -0.17
CA THR A 10 23.75 4.58 -0.02
C THR A 10 24.71 4.24 -1.15
N GLU A 11 25.70 3.38 -0.84
CA GLU A 11 26.58 2.75 -1.83
C GLU A 11 26.03 1.40 -2.36
N LEU A 12 24.89 0.94 -1.82
CA LEU A 12 24.26 -0.30 -2.27
C LEU A 12 23.73 -0.17 -3.71
N PRO A 13 23.92 -1.19 -4.52
CA PRO A 13 23.41 -1.21 -5.90
C PRO A 13 21.90 -1.42 -5.90
N ILE A 14 21.11 -0.35 -5.91
CA ILE A 14 19.67 -0.40 -6.03
C ILE A 14 19.27 -0.36 -7.52
N ARG A 15 18.34 -1.20 -7.93
CA ARG A 15 17.85 -1.21 -9.32
C ARG A 15 17.19 0.11 -9.70
N ASP A 16 17.47 0.62 -10.88
CA ASP A 16 16.91 1.87 -11.40
C ASP A 16 15.37 1.89 -11.37
N ALA A 17 14.73 0.74 -11.64
CA ALA A 17 13.28 0.62 -11.58
C ALA A 17 12.72 0.93 -10.18
N VAL A 18 13.39 0.46 -9.13
CA VAL A 18 13.00 0.72 -7.73
C VAL A 18 13.19 2.21 -7.41
N LEU A 19 14.35 2.79 -7.76
CA LEU A 19 14.60 4.21 -7.52
C LEU A 19 13.56 5.11 -8.20
N LYS A 20 13.22 4.80 -9.46
CA LYS A 20 12.21 5.55 -10.22
C LYS A 20 10.82 5.41 -9.62
N ALA A 21 10.45 4.19 -9.20
CA ALA A 21 9.14 3.93 -8.60
C ALA A 21 8.99 4.66 -7.25
N HIS A 22 10.03 4.66 -6.42
CA HIS A 22 10.01 5.39 -5.16
C HIS A 22 9.97 6.91 -5.36
N ALA A 23 10.73 7.45 -6.33
CA ALA A 23 10.67 8.87 -6.65
C ALA A 23 9.26 9.28 -7.13
N ALA A 24 8.65 8.48 -7.99
CA ALA A 24 7.28 8.72 -8.46
C ALA A 24 6.25 8.63 -7.32
N LEU A 25 6.45 7.72 -6.35
CA LEU A 25 5.62 7.63 -5.16
C LEU A 25 5.68 8.91 -4.31
N LEU A 26 6.89 9.44 -4.06
CA LEU A 26 7.03 10.70 -3.29
C LEU A 26 6.29 11.85 -3.96
N GLU A 27 6.39 11.97 -5.28
CA GLU A 27 5.67 12.97 -6.07
C GLU A 27 4.14 12.77 -6.00
N HIS A 28 3.70 11.52 -6.02
CA HIS A 28 2.29 11.16 -5.87
C HIS A 28 1.77 11.52 -4.47
N TRP A 29 2.52 11.19 -3.43
CA TRP A 29 2.11 11.53 -2.06
C TRP A 29 2.10 13.03 -1.80
N ALA A 30 3.01 13.79 -2.43
CA ALA A 30 3.05 15.24 -2.31
C ALA A 30 1.86 15.95 -2.97
N SER A 31 1.12 15.27 -3.82
CA SER A 31 -0.06 15.80 -4.51
C SER A 31 -1.36 15.45 -3.78
N PRO A 32 -2.42 16.27 -3.89
CA PRO A 32 -3.74 15.87 -3.43
C PRO A 32 -4.15 14.55 -4.07
N GLY A 33 -4.71 13.66 -3.27
CA GLY A 33 -5.20 12.38 -3.71
C GLY A 33 -6.60 12.44 -4.34
N THR A 34 -7.26 11.32 -4.31
CA THR A 34 -8.66 11.23 -4.75
C THR A 34 -9.61 11.69 -3.62
N TRP A 35 -9.35 11.31 -2.38
CA TRP A 35 -10.24 11.56 -1.24
C TRP A 35 -9.56 12.30 -0.08
N TRP A 36 -8.22 12.29 -0.03
CA TRP A 36 -7.43 12.96 1.00
C TRP A 36 -6.56 14.05 0.39
N SER A 37 -6.44 15.20 1.07
CA SER A 37 -5.48 16.25 0.69
C SER A 37 -4.05 15.75 0.87
N ALA A 38 -3.08 16.41 0.24
CA ALA A 38 -1.67 16.06 0.39
C ALA A 38 -1.20 16.10 1.86
N THR A 39 -1.67 17.06 2.65
CA THR A 39 -1.36 17.17 4.08
C THR A 39 -1.91 15.98 4.87
N GLU A 40 -3.15 15.57 4.61
CA GLU A 40 -3.75 14.39 5.24
C GLU A 40 -3.05 13.10 4.82
N ARG A 41 -2.65 12.97 3.56
CA ARG A 41 -1.86 11.83 3.06
C ARG A 41 -0.53 11.71 3.79
N PHE A 42 0.15 12.82 4.05
CA PHE A 42 1.37 12.83 4.85
C PHE A 42 1.12 12.48 6.31
N ALA A 43 0.01 12.94 6.88
CA ALA A 43 -0.39 12.52 8.22
C ALA A 43 -0.62 11.00 8.28
N ILE A 44 -1.28 10.41 7.26
CA ILE A 44 -1.47 8.95 7.15
C ILE A 44 -0.13 8.23 7.07
N VAL A 45 0.80 8.65 6.20
CA VAL A 45 2.12 8.01 6.07
C VAL A 45 2.93 8.12 7.36
N ASN A 46 2.91 9.27 8.03
CA ASN A 46 3.57 9.45 9.32
C ASN A 46 2.95 8.56 10.41
N GLU A 47 1.63 8.41 10.40
CA GLU A 47 0.94 7.50 11.34
C GLU A 47 1.32 6.03 11.10
N VAL A 48 1.52 5.61 9.84
CA VAL A 48 2.06 4.27 9.51
C VAL A 48 3.44 4.08 10.13
N ARG A 49 4.32 5.08 10.04
CA ARG A 49 5.66 5.06 10.63
C ARG A 49 5.59 4.98 12.15
N THR A 50 4.73 5.78 12.76
CA THR A 50 4.47 5.74 14.21
C THR A 50 3.99 4.37 14.64
N ALA A 51 3.02 3.80 13.93
CA ALA A 51 2.49 2.46 14.23
C ALA A 51 3.55 1.37 14.10
N TRP A 52 4.44 1.49 13.14
CA TRP A 52 5.53 0.53 12.95
C TRP A 52 6.63 0.66 14.02
N ASP A 53 6.99 1.89 14.39
CA ASP A 53 8.06 2.15 15.35
C ASP A 53 7.60 2.01 16.81
N ALA A 54 6.30 1.90 17.05
CA ALA A 54 5.77 1.63 18.38
C ALA A 54 6.25 0.27 18.91
N ASP A 55 6.34 0.14 20.23
CA ASP A 55 6.63 -1.12 20.91
C ASP A 55 5.58 -2.17 20.52
N GLN A 56 5.93 -3.01 19.57
CA GLN A 56 5.02 -4.00 19.03
C GLN A 56 4.89 -5.17 20.00
N LEU A 57 3.64 -5.54 20.26
CA LEU A 57 3.36 -6.83 20.88
C LEU A 57 3.90 -7.94 19.95
N SER A 58 4.46 -8.97 20.57
CA SER A 58 4.89 -10.15 19.79
C SER A 58 3.77 -10.64 18.88
N PRO A 59 4.07 -11.19 17.70
CA PRO A 59 3.06 -11.62 16.72
C PRO A 59 2.00 -12.59 17.24
N TRP A 60 2.30 -13.30 18.33
CA TRP A 60 1.39 -14.21 19.02
C TRP A 60 0.54 -13.55 20.11
N VAL A 61 0.83 -12.30 20.47
CA VAL A 61 0.01 -11.52 21.38
C VAL A 61 -0.83 -10.57 20.53
N ARG A 62 -2.11 -10.87 20.39
CA ARG A 62 -3.03 -10.06 19.60
C ARG A 62 -3.86 -9.22 20.53
N PRO A 63 -3.76 -7.89 20.48
CA PRO A 63 -4.73 -7.06 21.18
C PRO A 63 -6.11 -7.31 20.53
N SER A 64 -7.12 -7.48 21.37
CA SER A 64 -8.50 -7.62 20.91
C SER A 64 -9.03 -6.34 20.27
N THR A 65 -8.42 -5.21 20.60
CA THR A 65 -8.74 -3.87 20.07
C THR A 65 -7.46 -3.06 19.98
N VAL A 66 -7.47 -1.99 19.17
CA VAL A 66 -6.39 -0.99 19.14
C VAL A 66 -6.52 -0.02 20.33
N ASP A 67 -7.60 -0.11 21.10
CA ASP A 67 -7.81 0.69 22.31
C ASP A 67 -6.62 0.53 23.26
N GLY A 68 -5.99 1.65 23.60
CA GLY A 68 -4.79 1.69 24.42
C GLY A 68 -3.45 1.57 23.66
N LEU A 69 -3.47 1.28 22.34
CA LEU A 69 -2.30 1.43 21.47
C LEU A 69 -2.25 2.80 20.81
N VAL A 70 -3.41 3.46 20.72
CA VAL A 70 -3.57 4.77 20.10
C VAL A 70 -3.47 5.83 21.19
N ALA A 71 -2.48 6.73 21.11
CA ALA A 71 -2.36 7.88 21.99
C ALA A 71 -3.46 8.91 21.65
N ASP A 72 -3.78 9.78 22.62
CA ASP A 72 -4.87 10.76 22.47
C ASP A 72 -4.51 11.98 21.59
N ASP A 73 -3.27 12.06 21.09
CA ASP A 73 -2.71 13.21 20.38
C ASP A 73 -2.64 13.04 18.85
N HIS A 74 -3.36 12.08 18.28
CA HIS A 74 -3.40 11.86 16.85
C HIS A 74 -4.12 13.01 16.11
N VAL A 75 -3.56 13.43 14.98
CA VAL A 75 -4.16 14.46 14.13
C VAL A 75 -5.24 13.92 13.17
N LEU A 76 -5.28 12.60 13.00
CA LEU A 76 -6.25 11.91 12.15
C LEU A 76 -7.47 11.46 12.97
N PRO A 77 -8.64 11.31 12.32
CA PRO A 77 -9.81 10.73 12.98
C PRO A 77 -9.51 9.32 13.55
N ALA A 78 -10.07 8.99 14.71
CA ALA A 78 -9.82 7.72 15.42
C ALA A 78 -10.04 6.49 14.52
N ALA A 79 -11.08 6.47 13.70
CA ALA A 79 -11.34 5.37 12.77
C ALA A 79 -10.19 5.21 11.74
N VAL A 80 -9.62 6.30 11.27
CA VAL A 80 -8.49 6.27 10.32
C VAL A 80 -7.23 5.75 11.01
N VAL A 81 -6.97 6.18 12.24
CA VAL A 81 -5.86 5.68 13.05
C VAL A 81 -6.02 4.17 13.29
N ASP A 82 -7.20 3.70 13.69
CA ASP A 82 -7.47 2.27 13.88
C ASP A 82 -7.22 1.46 12.59
N ILE A 83 -7.66 1.97 11.44
CA ILE A 83 -7.39 1.36 10.13
C ILE A 83 -5.89 1.22 9.90
N ILE A 84 -5.14 2.30 10.08
CA ILE A 84 -3.68 2.35 9.83
C ILE A 84 -2.95 1.35 10.73
N TRP A 85 -3.23 1.36 12.04
CA TRP A 85 -2.56 0.51 13.00
C TRP A 85 -2.86 -0.98 12.79
N ARG A 86 -4.12 -1.33 12.48
CA ARG A 86 -4.49 -2.72 12.20
C ARG A 86 -3.87 -3.23 10.91
N ILE A 87 -3.91 -2.46 9.83
CA ILE A 87 -3.29 -2.87 8.57
C ILE A 87 -1.77 -2.98 8.73
N THR A 88 -1.15 -2.11 9.51
CA THR A 88 0.30 -2.13 9.71
C THR A 88 0.75 -3.30 10.60
N ASN A 89 0.08 -3.55 11.72
CA ASN A 89 0.59 -4.42 12.78
C ASN A 89 -0.29 -5.65 13.07
N HIS A 90 -1.57 -5.63 12.70
CA HIS A 90 -2.56 -6.61 13.17
C HIS A 90 -3.50 -7.07 12.06
N THR A 91 -2.96 -7.37 10.89
CA THR A 91 -3.75 -7.76 9.69
C THR A 91 -4.70 -8.92 9.94
N SER A 92 -4.35 -9.84 10.85
CA SER A 92 -5.22 -10.96 11.23
C SER A 92 -6.48 -10.55 12.01
N THR A 93 -6.56 -9.31 12.49
CA THR A 93 -7.74 -8.77 13.18
C THR A 93 -8.73 -8.08 12.23
N LEU A 94 -8.40 -8.00 10.95
CA LEU A 94 -9.28 -7.44 9.94
C LEU A 94 -10.43 -8.39 9.67
N THR A 95 -11.64 -7.98 10.08
CA THR A 95 -12.88 -8.74 9.88
C THR A 95 -13.93 -7.89 9.18
N ARG A 96 -14.94 -8.54 8.61
CA ARG A 96 -16.07 -7.82 8.01
C ARG A 96 -16.79 -6.96 9.03
N ASP A 97 -17.04 -7.48 10.23
CA ASP A 97 -17.73 -6.75 11.29
C ASP A 97 -16.93 -5.51 11.74
N TRP A 98 -15.60 -5.61 11.79
CA TRP A 98 -14.74 -4.47 12.05
C TRP A 98 -14.89 -3.40 10.96
N TYR A 99 -14.80 -3.78 9.68
CA TYR A 99 -14.99 -2.86 8.56
C TYR A 99 -16.36 -2.18 8.61
N ASP A 100 -17.43 -2.95 8.80
CA ASP A 100 -18.80 -2.44 8.87
C ASP A 100 -19.04 -1.54 10.10
N SER A 101 -18.17 -1.56 11.12
CA SER A 101 -18.32 -0.73 12.31
C SER A 101 -18.01 0.76 12.08
N PHE A 102 -17.33 1.10 10.99
CA PHE A 102 -16.98 2.49 10.65
C PHE A 102 -17.30 2.89 9.21
N VAL A 103 -17.47 1.97 8.28
CA VAL A 103 -17.89 2.23 6.90
C VAL A 103 -19.39 1.98 6.76
N PRO A 104 -20.18 2.91 6.19
CA PRO A 104 -19.77 4.21 5.61
C PRO A 104 -19.83 5.40 6.58
N ASP A 105 -20.21 5.20 7.83
CA ASP A 105 -20.68 6.27 8.72
C ASP A 105 -19.56 7.24 9.16
N GLN A 106 -18.35 6.73 9.38
CA GLN A 106 -17.20 7.51 9.82
C GLN A 106 -16.17 7.71 8.70
N VAL A 107 -16.02 6.72 7.83
CA VAL A 107 -15.08 6.72 6.70
C VAL A 107 -15.80 6.12 5.50
N SER A 108 -15.77 6.79 4.35
CA SER A 108 -16.35 6.19 3.13
C SER A 108 -15.49 5.02 2.63
N ALA A 109 -16.09 4.15 1.83
CA ALA A 109 -15.36 3.02 1.24
C ALA A 109 -14.17 3.49 0.38
N GLU A 110 -14.33 4.59 -0.32
CA GLU A 110 -13.28 5.21 -1.14
C GLU A 110 -12.14 5.77 -0.28
N GLN A 111 -12.48 6.45 0.81
CA GLN A 111 -11.48 6.94 1.78
C GLN A 111 -10.72 5.78 2.40
N TYR A 112 -11.42 4.70 2.78
CA TYR A 112 -10.80 3.48 3.29
C TYR A 112 -9.82 2.87 2.29
N VAL A 113 -10.20 2.74 1.02
CA VAL A 113 -9.34 2.16 -0.02
C VAL A 113 -8.10 3.04 -0.27
N GLU A 114 -8.23 4.36 -0.24
CA GLU A 114 -7.07 5.24 -0.36
C GLU A 114 -6.14 5.11 0.86
N VAL A 115 -6.68 5.04 2.10
CA VAL A 115 -5.87 4.77 3.30
C VAL A 115 -5.16 3.41 3.19
N LEU A 116 -5.88 2.35 2.82
CA LEU A 116 -5.31 1.01 2.60
C LEU A 116 -4.14 1.04 1.62
N SER A 117 -4.30 1.78 0.52
CA SER A 117 -3.25 1.94 -0.49
C SER A 117 -2.03 2.68 0.05
N LEU A 118 -2.25 3.80 0.76
CA LEU A 118 -1.18 4.58 1.39
C LEU A 118 -0.40 3.75 2.42
N VAL A 119 -1.10 3.01 3.27
CA VAL A 119 -0.48 2.11 4.26
C VAL A 119 0.35 1.03 3.57
N SER A 120 -0.19 0.41 2.53
CA SER A 120 0.51 -0.64 1.78
C SER A 120 1.79 -0.11 1.12
N MET A 121 1.72 1.05 0.48
CA MET A 121 2.86 1.69 -0.17
C MET A 121 3.92 2.16 0.84
N ALA A 122 3.50 2.77 1.95
CA ALA A 122 4.41 3.20 3.02
C ALA A 122 5.15 2.01 3.62
N ASN A 123 4.43 0.93 3.97
CA ASN A 123 5.05 -0.28 4.47
C ASN A 123 6.03 -0.89 3.47
N MET A 124 5.70 -0.92 2.17
CA MET A 124 6.60 -1.45 1.14
C MET A 124 7.92 -0.68 1.07
N VAL A 125 7.84 0.65 0.99
CA VAL A 125 9.02 1.52 0.78
C VAL A 125 9.85 1.65 2.05
N ASP A 126 9.21 1.82 3.20
CA ASP A 126 9.92 1.95 4.47
C ASP A 126 10.56 0.60 4.89
N ARG A 127 9.87 -0.54 4.68
CA ARG A 127 10.47 -1.88 4.94
C ARG A 127 11.62 -2.18 3.99
N PHE A 128 11.58 -1.70 2.76
CA PHE A 128 12.71 -1.79 1.85
C PHE A 128 13.93 -1.03 2.41
N ALA A 129 13.75 0.20 2.88
CA ALA A 129 14.82 0.98 3.49
C ALA A 129 15.36 0.32 4.77
N ASP A 130 14.47 -0.04 5.70
CA ASP A 130 14.82 -0.69 6.97
C ASP A 130 15.59 -2.01 6.75
N SER A 131 15.18 -2.83 5.78
CA SER A 131 15.82 -4.12 5.49
C SER A 131 17.26 -3.98 4.97
N LEU A 132 17.58 -2.83 4.41
CA LEU A 132 18.90 -2.48 3.89
C LEU A 132 19.68 -1.56 4.83
N SER A 133 19.14 -1.29 6.03
CA SER A 133 19.72 -0.36 7.01
C SER A 133 19.97 1.05 6.43
N MET A 134 19.05 1.50 5.58
CA MET A 134 19.03 2.83 5.02
C MET A 134 18.01 3.72 5.73
N ASP A 135 18.21 5.02 5.68
CA ASP A 135 17.21 5.96 6.15
C ASP A 135 15.95 5.88 5.28
N ARG A 136 14.78 5.95 5.92
CA ARG A 136 13.49 6.07 5.22
C ARG A 136 13.45 7.40 4.48
N LEU A 137 12.81 7.40 3.31
CA LEU A 137 12.70 8.61 2.48
C LEU A 137 11.96 9.72 3.24
N ALA A 138 12.55 10.91 3.23
CA ALA A 138 11.87 12.10 3.73
C ALA A 138 10.68 12.45 2.85
N LEU A 139 9.56 12.82 3.49
CA LEU A 139 8.41 13.32 2.76
C LEU A 139 8.72 14.72 2.22
N PRO A 140 8.44 15.01 0.95
CA PRO A 140 8.57 16.36 0.40
C PRO A 140 7.50 17.30 0.97
N GLU A 141 7.51 18.56 0.57
CA GLU A 141 6.46 19.50 0.97
C GLU A 141 5.12 19.13 0.30
N PRO A 142 4.00 19.11 1.06
CA PRO A 142 2.69 18.81 0.50
C PRO A 142 2.22 19.94 -0.41
N ARG A 143 1.76 19.60 -1.61
CA ARG A 143 1.23 20.57 -2.56
C ARG A 143 -0.20 20.97 -2.19
N ALA A 144 -0.48 22.26 -2.30
CA ALA A 144 -1.84 22.75 -2.14
C ALA A 144 -2.76 22.24 -3.26
N GLY A 145 -4.01 21.98 -2.94
CA GLY A 145 -5.04 21.55 -3.89
C GLY A 145 -6.12 20.73 -3.20
N GLU A 146 -7.24 20.59 -3.88
CA GLU A 146 -8.37 19.79 -3.40
C GLU A 146 -8.29 18.37 -3.95
N PRO A 147 -8.71 17.35 -3.17
CA PRO A 147 -8.90 16.01 -3.66
C PRO A 147 -9.86 15.96 -4.86
N SER A 148 -9.57 15.10 -5.84
CA SER A 148 -10.35 15.06 -7.09
C SER A 148 -11.78 14.57 -6.92
N ARG A 149 -12.07 13.81 -5.86
CA ARG A 149 -13.35 13.15 -5.56
C ARG A 149 -13.85 12.25 -6.71
N TYR A 150 -12.94 11.79 -7.54
CA TYR A 150 -13.26 10.89 -8.64
C TYR A 150 -13.72 9.54 -8.11
N ARG A 151 -14.84 9.07 -8.61
CA ARG A 151 -15.39 7.74 -8.37
C ARG A 151 -15.65 7.09 -9.72
N PRO A 152 -15.12 5.88 -9.98
CA PRO A 152 -15.40 5.17 -11.23
C PRO A 152 -16.90 4.86 -11.39
N ASP A 153 -17.36 4.79 -12.64
CA ASP A 153 -18.71 4.32 -12.94
C ASP A 153 -18.84 2.81 -12.70
N GLY A 154 -20.04 2.30 -12.58
CA GLY A 154 -20.32 0.87 -12.46
C GLY A 154 -19.78 0.20 -11.20
N VAL A 155 -19.50 0.98 -10.15
CA VAL A 155 -19.01 0.46 -8.88
C VAL A 155 -20.09 -0.31 -8.15
N GLU A 156 -19.79 -1.57 -7.79
CA GLU A 156 -20.72 -2.45 -7.09
C GLU A 156 -20.02 -3.28 -5.99
N ILE A 157 -20.78 -3.71 -4.99
CA ILE A 157 -20.34 -4.69 -3.99
C ILE A 157 -20.60 -6.08 -4.56
N ALA A 158 -19.53 -6.80 -4.92
CA ALA A 158 -19.63 -8.15 -5.45
C ALA A 158 -19.06 -9.18 -4.45
N ARG A 159 -17.76 -9.48 -4.55
CA ARG A 159 -17.10 -10.51 -3.75
C ARG A 159 -16.27 -9.95 -2.60
N HIS A 160 -16.08 -8.63 -2.58
CA HIS A 160 -15.22 -7.92 -1.64
C HIS A 160 -16.05 -7.16 -0.60
N TRP A 161 -15.43 -6.76 0.48
CA TRP A 161 -16.07 -5.86 1.46
C TRP A 161 -16.25 -4.47 0.88
N VAL A 162 -15.25 -4.02 0.13
CA VAL A 162 -15.29 -2.73 -0.57
C VAL A 162 -16.00 -2.88 -1.91
N PRO A 163 -16.71 -1.84 -2.38
CA PRO A 163 -17.18 -1.76 -3.75
C PRO A 163 -15.98 -1.82 -4.71
N THR A 164 -16.17 -2.43 -5.86
CA THR A 164 -15.15 -2.49 -6.91
C THR A 164 -15.71 -1.98 -8.22
N ALA A 165 -14.89 -1.26 -9.00
CA ALA A 165 -15.26 -0.87 -10.36
C ALA A 165 -15.33 -2.09 -11.26
N SER A 166 -16.15 -2.02 -12.31
CA SER A 166 -16.18 -3.05 -13.34
C SER A 166 -14.79 -3.15 -14.01
N LEU A 167 -14.45 -4.36 -14.49
CA LEU A 167 -13.17 -4.54 -15.19
C LEU A 167 -13.10 -3.76 -16.49
N GLU A 168 -14.24 -3.41 -17.07
CA GLU A 168 -14.34 -2.62 -18.30
C GLU A 168 -13.90 -1.17 -18.08
N ASP A 169 -14.00 -0.66 -16.85
CA ASP A 169 -13.61 0.70 -16.47
C ASP A 169 -12.17 0.81 -15.99
N THR A 170 -11.39 -0.26 -16.05
CA THR A 170 -9.99 -0.26 -15.61
C THR A 170 -9.05 0.34 -16.64
N HIS A 171 -9.12 1.64 -16.85
CA HIS A 171 -8.22 2.38 -17.74
C HIS A 171 -6.74 2.33 -17.35
N TRP A 172 -6.43 1.84 -16.17
CA TRP A 172 -5.09 1.82 -15.60
C TRP A 172 -4.27 0.55 -15.95
N SER A 173 -4.89 -0.47 -16.54
CA SER A 173 -4.18 -1.67 -17.01
C SER A 173 -4.88 -2.30 -18.21
N PRO A 174 -4.56 -1.85 -19.44
CA PRO A 174 -5.16 -2.38 -20.67
C PRO A 174 -4.91 -3.87 -20.87
N ASP A 175 -3.88 -4.41 -20.22
CA ASP A 175 -3.46 -5.82 -20.35
C ASP A 175 -4.00 -6.71 -19.21
N MET A 176 -4.88 -6.17 -18.33
CA MET A 176 -5.41 -6.97 -17.24
C MET A 176 -6.47 -7.94 -17.77
N PRO A 177 -6.29 -9.27 -17.59
CA PRO A 177 -7.29 -10.24 -17.99
C PRO A 177 -8.60 -10.05 -17.20
N MET A 178 -9.72 -10.37 -17.81
CA MET A 178 -11.07 -10.29 -17.20
C MET A 178 -11.17 -11.05 -15.86
N GLU A 179 -10.32 -12.04 -15.64
CA GLU A 179 -10.21 -12.81 -14.40
C GLU A 179 -9.07 -12.31 -13.49
N ALA A 180 -8.87 -11.00 -13.43
CA ALA A 180 -7.84 -10.44 -12.56
C ALA A 180 -8.00 -10.92 -11.10
N PRO A 181 -6.88 -11.24 -10.43
CA PRO A 181 -6.90 -11.66 -9.04
C PRO A 181 -7.62 -10.64 -8.14
N ASN A 182 -8.24 -11.11 -7.08
CA ASN A 182 -8.98 -10.27 -6.15
C ASN A 182 -8.15 -9.08 -5.63
N VAL A 183 -6.87 -9.31 -5.34
CA VAL A 183 -5.95 -8.28 -4.88
C VAL A 183 -5.82 -7.11 -5.88
N ARG A 184 -6.01 -7.36 -7.17
CA ARG A 184 -6.02 -6.29 -8.19
C ARG A 184 -7.35 -5.55 -8.25
N ARG A 185 -8.46 -6.21 -7.96
CA ARG A 185 -9.80 -5.64 -8.06
C ARG A 185 -10.12 -4.68 -6.91
N THR A 186 -9.69 -5.01 -5.71
CA THR A 186 -10.06 -4.27 -4.49
C THR A 186 -9.62 -2.81 -4.48
N LEU A 187 -8.54 -2.48 -5.20
CA LEU A 187 -8.03 -1.11 -5.27
C LEU A 187 -8.64 -0.28 -6.40
N ASN A 188 -9.42 -0.89 -7.29
CA ASN A 188 -10.00 -0.21 -8.46
C ASN A 188 -11.02 0.88 -8.09
N LEU A 189 -11.49 0.90 -6.85
CA LEU A 189 -12.34 1.97 -6.35
C LEU A 189 -11.61 3.33 -6.34
N VAL A 190 -10.28 3.30 -6.22
CA VAL A 190 -9.40 4.49 -6.28
C VAL A 190 -8.29 4.22 -7.31
N PRO A 191 -8.57 4.35 -8.62
CA PRO A 191 -7.67 3.92 -9.68
C PRO A 191 -6.29 4.60 -9.66
N ALA A 192 -6.20 5.84 -9.20
CA ALA A 192 -4.94 6.55 -9.07
C ALA A 192 -3.98 5.86 -8.09
N GLU A 193 -4.50 5.41 -6.95
CA GLU A 193 -3.71 4.66 -5.95
C GLU A 193 -3.36 3.26 -6.46
N ALA A 194 -4.30 2.59 -7.12
CA ALA A 194 -4.05 1.29 -7.72
C ALA A 194 -2.88 1.35 -8.73
N ALA A 195 -2.84 2.36 -9.59
CA ALA A 195 -1.79 2.52 -10.59
C ALA A 195 -0.39 2.66 -9.96
N ILE A 196 -0.27 3.47 -8.91
CA ILE A 196 1.01 3.67 -8.21
C ILE A 196 1.44 2.42 -7.45
N LEU A 197 0.51 1.76 -6.75
CA LEU A 197 0.84 0.53 -6.04
C LEU A 197 1.32 -0.57 -7.00
N TRP A 198 0.68 -0.72 -8.17
CA TRP A 198 1.12 -1.71 -9.15
C TRP A 198 2.46 -1.38 -9.77
N MET A 199 2.76 -0.12 -10.01
CA MET A 199 4.09 0.33 -10.43
C MET A 199 5.17 -0.05 -9.39
N LEU A 200 4.89 0.11 -8.10
CA LEU A 200 5.79 -0.31 -7.03
C LEU A 200 5.96 -1.84 -7.00
N ILE A 201 4.87 -2.59 -7.09
CA ILE A 201 4.89 -4.06 -7.11
C ILE A 201 5.73 -4.57 -8.31
N ASP A 202 5.54 -4.00 -9.49
CA ASP A 202 6.30 -4.37 -10.69
C ASP A 202 7.80 -4.06 -10.53
N ALA A 203 8.14 -3.01 -9.80
CA ALA A 203 9.54 -2.65 -9.52
C ALA A 203 10.18 -3.55 -8.46
N HIS A 204 9.44 -3.92 -7.41
CA HIS A 204 9.96 -4.69 -6.28
C HIS A 204 9.86 -6.20 -6.43
N TYR A 205 8.80 -6.66 -7.09
CA TYR A 205 8.47 -8.09 -7.18
C TYR A 205 8.61 -8.59 -8.63
N ILE A 206 7.56 -9.20 -9.15
CA ILE A 206 7.52 -9.76 -10.51
C ILE A 206 6.55 -8.91 -11.33
N ALA A 207 7.03 -8.32 -12.41
CA ALA A 207 6.18 -7.55 -13.30
C ALA A 207 5.02 -8.40 -13.83
N GLY A 208 3.81 -7.84 -13.82
CA GLY A 208 2.58 -8.60 -14.11
C GLY A 208 2.58 -9.32 -15.46
N GLY A 209 3.22 -8.75 -16.49
CA GLY A 209 3.33 -9.37 -17.82
C GLY A 209 4.13 -10.67 -17.88
N ILE A 210 4.80 -11.04 -16.79
CA ILE A 210 5.66 -12.22 -16.72
C ILE A 210 5.33 -13.19 -15.58
N LEU A 211 4.23 -12.93 -14.89
CA LEU A 211 3.76 -13.81 -13.81
C LEU A 211 3.50 -15.25 -14.29
N SER A 212 3.04 -15.41 -15.54
CA SER A 212 2.78 -16.71 -16.16
C SER A 212 4.05 -17.45 -16.61
N GLU A 213 5.18 -16.77 -16.72
CA GLU A 213 6.45 -17.36 -17.15
C GLU A 213 7.17 -17.98 -15.96
N LEU A 214 6.88 -19.23 -15.65
CA LEU A 214 7.45 -19.96 -14.51
C LEU A 214 8.98 -20.13 -14.62
N ASP A 215 9.53 -20.05 -15.82
CA ASP A 215 10.94 -20.30 -16.14
C ASP A 215 11.69 -19.02 -16.55
N SER A 216 11.20 -17.87 -16.16
CA SER A 216 11.87 -16.62 -16.47
C SER A 216 13.20 -16.52 -15.71
N GLY A 217 14.23 -17.17 -16.27
CA GLY A 217 15.64 -17.03 -15.88
C GLY A 217 16.09 -15.59 -16.09
N ARG A 218 15.71 -14.74 -15.17
CA ARG A 218 16.11 -13.34 -15.17
C ARG A 218 17.40 -13.23 -14.41
N ASN A 219 18.18 -12.25 -14.73
CA ASN A 219 19.46 -11.89 -14.09
C ASN A 219 19.28 -11.53 -12.59
N TRP A 220 18.53 -12.34 -11.87
CA TRP A 220 18.37 -12.25 -10.43
C TRP A 220 19.37 -13.16 -9.73
N SER A 221 19.83 -12.74 -8.55
CA SER A 221 20.73 -13.55 -7.74
C SER A 221 20.08 -14.79 -7.14
N ILE A 222 18.74 -14.87 -7.18
CA ILE A 222 17.96 -16.02 -6.72
C ILE A 222 17.01 -16.48 -7.81
N GLU A 223 16.71 -17.76 -7.87
CA GLU A 223 15.79 -18.36 -8.83
C GLU A 223 14.32 -18.11 -8.41
N ARG A 224 13.41 -18.19 -9.36
CA ARG A 224 11.98 -17.99 -9.16
C ARG A 224 11.39 -18.82 -8.00
N PRO A 225 11.69 -20.11 -7.82
CA PRO A 225 11.17 -20.90 -6.70
C PRO A 225 11.57 -20.33 -5.33
N HIS A 226 12.80 -19.83 -5.18
CA HIS A 226 13.26 -19.21 -3.93
C HIS A 226 12.52 -17.91 -3.64
N PHE A 227 12.26 -17.14 -4.69
CA PHE A 227 11.52 -15.88 -4.60
C PHE A 227 10.08 -16.12 -4.15
N GLU A 228 9.40 -17.10 -4.74
CA GLU A 228 8.04 -17.50 -4.36
C GLU A 228 7.97 -18.09 -2.94
N LEU A 229 9.02 -18.79 -2.51
CA LEU A 229 9.12 -19.28 -1.13
C LEU A 229 9.18 -18.11 -0.14
N LEU A 230 9.96 -17.07 -0.43
CA LEU A 230 10.03 -15.87 0.41
C LEU A 230 8.66 -15.14 0.47
N ALA A 231 7.98 -14.99 -0.68
CA ALA A 231 6.66 -14.39 -0.74
C ALA A 231 5.63 -15.19 0.07
N THR A 232 5.63 -16.52 -0.09
CA THR A 232 4.76 -17.44 0.66
C THR A 232 5.05 -17.36 2.17
N ARG A 233 6.33 -17.33 2.56
CA ARG A 233 6.72 -17.20 3.96
C ARG A 233 6.26 -15.86 4.56
N THR A 234 6.39 -14.78 3.80
CA THR A 234 5.90 -13.45 4.22
C THR A 234 4.39 -13.48 4.43
N SER A 235 3.64 -14.06 3.49
CA SER A 235 2.19 -14.21 3.60
C SER A 235 1.80 -15.03 4.84
N ALA A 236 2.51 -16.14 5.10
CA ALA A 236 2.24 -16.97 6.27
C ALA A 236 2.54 -16.26 7.60
N LEU A 237 3.59 -15.43 7.66
CA LEU A 237 3.92 -14.63 8.84
C LEU A 237 2.89 -13.53 9.12
N ASN A 238 2.31 -12.97 8.07
CA ASN A 238 1.23 -11.99 8.16
C ASN A 238 -0.16 -12.64 8.29
N GLU A 239 -0.23 -13.97 8.42
CA GLU A 239 -1.48 -14.72 8.47
C GLU A 239 -2.42 -14.40 7.30
N CYS A 240 -1.86 -14.11 6.15
CA CYS A 240 -2.61 -13.85 4.94
C CYS A 240 -3.35 -15.12 4.52
N PHE A 241 -4.67 -15.01 4.43
CA PHE A 241 -5.52 -16.14 4.08
C PHE A 241 -5.59 -16.39 2.56
N TYR A 242 -5.21 -15.40 1.76
CA TYR A 242 -5.31 -15.42 0.29
C TYR A 242 -4.10 -16.08 -0.36
#